data_1b0a65cd5b4bb1ca8e12fd49a72fdb60
#
_entry.id   1b0a65cd5b4bb1ca8e12fd49a72fdb60
#
_cell.length_a   1.000
_cell.length_b   1.000
_cell.length_c   1.000
_cell.angle_alpha   90.00
_cell.angle_beta   90.00
_cell.angle_gamma   90.00
#
_symmetry.space_group_name_H-M   'P 1'
#
loop_
_entity.id
_entity.type
_entity.pdbx_description
1 polymer ?
#
loop_
_entity_poly.entity_id
_entity_poly.type
_entity_poly.pdbx_seq_one_letter_code
_entity_poly.pdbx_strand_id
1 'polypeptide(L)'
;MDEHNLLLGKVIRTSGKRKFVQHRKIQASYPMEYLCLDIKYVYVHGEKRNFFLLTIIDVFSRKIVDQIFQKSIKQIDVINAFRRINNVYGIKGVTIRNDNGSQFIANNVKQYLRTAEANQEFTHIATPEENSYIEAFHSIIQREVIDRYEFSGYFDAKQTLLAHTIWYNTRRYHKAIKMTPNEKWNQHIHITNQKRDEQNLVKKQHETGGDSNQDYQYLRQNLNEKTSNYYTTISTNVSK
;
A
#
# COMPACT_ATOMS: atom_id res chain seq x y z
N MET A 1 34.27 28.80 -21.52
CA MET A 1 33.91 27.53 -20.85
C MET A 1 32.55 27.73 -20.29
N ASP A 2 31.53 27.10 -20.86
CA ASP A 2 30.15 27.31 -20.47
C ASP A 2 29.91 26.75 -19.07
N GLU A 3 29.58 27.63 -18.13
CA GLU A 3 29.21 27.30 -16.73
C GLU A 3 27.98 26.38 -16.64
N HIS A 4 27.24 26.23 -17.73
CA HIS A 4 26.05 25.37 -17.79
C HIS A 4 26.34 23.86 -17.81
N ASN A 5 27.57 23.44 -18.10
CA ASN A 5 27.93 22.01 -18.10
C ASN A 5 28.22 21.40 -16.72
N LEU A 6 28.33 22.22 -15.68
CA LEU A 6 28.57 21.76 -14.30
C LEU A 6 27.30 21.29 -13.61
N LEU A 7 26.11 21.61 -14.12
CA LEU A 7 24.81 21.24 -13.52
C LEU A 7 24.18 19.98 -14.17
N LEU A 8 24.75 19.46 -15.22
CA LEU A 8 24.33 18.17 -15.77
C LEU A 8 24.90 17.06 -14.90
N GLY A 9 24.16 16.68 -13.86
CA GLY A 9 24.47 15.51 -13.06
C GLY A 9 24.77 14.30 -13.96
N LYS A 10 25.77 13.49 -13.59
CA LYS A 10 26.11 12.26 -14.28
C LYS A 10 24.86 11.49 -14.66
N VAL A 11 24.59 11.36 -15.96
CA VAL A 11 23.53 10.48 -16.45
C VAL A 11 23.93 9.06 -16.07
N ILE A 12 23.31 8.52 -15.03
CA ILE A 12 23.48 7.12 -14.67
C ILE A 12 22.83 6.31 -15.78
N ARG A 13 23.65 5.76 -16.67
CA ARG A 13 23.19 4.82 -17.71
C ARG A 13 22.78 3.52 -17.02
N THR A 14 21.49 3.40 -16.68
CA THR A 14 20.92 2.13 -16.25
C THR A 14 20.57 1.30 -17.48
N SER A 15 20.98 0.03 -17.50
CA SER A 15 20.57 -0.90 -18.53
C SER A 15 19.06 -1.12 -18.46
N GLY A 16 18.35 -0.70 -19.50
CA GLY A 16 16.91 -0.83 -19.65
C GLY A 16 16.14 0.49 -19.55
N LYS A 17 15.08 0.61 -20.34
CA LYS A 17 14.19 1.77 -20.35
C LYS A 17 13.37 1.79 -19.06
N ARG A 18 13.39 2.90 -18.31
CA ARG A 18 12.49 3.13 -17.19
C ARG A 18 11.11 3.50 -17.74
N LYS A 19 10.08 2.93 -17.14
CA LYS A 19 8.71 3.35 -17.39
C LYS A 19 8.38 4.49 -16.42
N PHE A 20 8.25 5.70 -16.94
CA PHE A 20 7.84 6.86 -16.15
C PHE A 20 6.33 6.95 -16.03
N VAL A 21 5.88 7.63 -15.00
CA VAL A 21 4.47 7.93 -14.72
C VAL A 21 3.84 8.67 -15.88
N GLN A 22 2.70 8.15 -16.38
CA GLN A 22 1.91 8.82 -17.41
C GLN A 22 0.85 9.76 -16.80
N HIS A 23 0.32 9.40 -15.63
CA HIS A 23 -0.72 10.17 -14.93
C HIS A 23 -0.21 10.60 -13.56
N ARG A 24 -0.14 11.92 -13.31
CA ARG A 24 0.30 12.48 -12.03
C ARG A 24 -0.56 11.97 -10.87
N LYS A 25 -1.89 11.99 -11.02
CA LYS A 25 -2.82 11.55 -9.99
C LYS A 25 -3.27 10.11 -10.24
N ILE A 26 -2.99 9.22 -9.27
CA ILE A 26 -3.49 7.85 -9.30
C ILE A 26 -4.96 7.84 -8.88
N GLN A 27 -5.77 7.09 -9.63
CA GLN A 27 -7.13 6.72 -9.23
C GLN A 27 -7.17 5.19 -9.11
N ALA A 28 -7.13 4.70 -7.88
CA ALA A 28 -7.24 3.28 -7.61
C ALA A 28 -8.70 2.93 -7.26
N SER A 29 -9.21 1.84 -7.84
CA SER A 29 -10.59 1.38 -7.70
C SER A 29 -10.74 0.23 -6.72
N TYR A 30 -9.66 -0.49 -6.43
CA TYR A 30 -9.63 -1.64 -5.53
C TYR A 30 -8.28 -1.76 -4.80
N PRO A 31 -8.22 -2.50 -3.68
CA PRO A 31 -6.97 -2.76 -2.97
C PRO A 31 -5.94 -3.47 -3.86
N MET A 32 -4.68 -3.14 -3.69
CA MET A 32 -3.56 -3.71 -4.46
C MET A 32 -3.55 -3.38 -5.97
N GLU A 33 -4.36 -2.42 -6.43
CA GLU A 33 -4.23 -1.92 -7.80
C GLU A 33 -2.97 -1.07 -7.96
N TYR A 34 -2.72 -0.18 -7.01
CA TYR A 34 -1.53 0.67 -6.94
C TYR A 34 -0.90 0.67 -5.55
N LEU A 35 0.40 0.44 -5.50
CA LEU A 35 1.23 0.67 -4.31
C LEU A 35 2.17 1.85 -4.55
N CYS A 36 2.26 2.74 -3.57
CA CYS A 36 3.31 3.76 -3.53
C CYS A 36 4.30 3.42 -2.43
N LEU A 37 5.59 3.64 -2.69
CA LEU A 37 6.62 3.45 -1.68
C LEU A 37 7.67 4.55 -1.72
N ASP A 38 8.22 4.82 -0.55
CA ASP A 38 9.26 5.81 -0.36
C ASP A 38 10.02 5.56 0.95
N ILE A 39 11.19 6.18 1.09
CA ILE A 39 12.04 6.08 2.27
C ILE A 39 12.14 7.44 2.95
N LYS A 40 11.74 7.47 4.23
CA LYS A 40 11.87 8.62 5.10
C LYS A 40 13.06 8.46 6.05
N TYR A 41 13.79 9.55 6.27
CA TYR A 41 14.81 9.62 7.32
C TYR A 41 14.15 9.88 8.67
N VAL A 42 14.61 9.16 9.69
CA VAL A 42 14.18 9.31 11.07
C VAL A 42 15.42 9.42 11.95
N TYR A 43 15.59 10.54 12.62
CA TYR A 43 16.70 10.74 13.54
C TYR A 43 16.44 10.04 14.87
N VAL A 44 17.40 9.21 15.33
CA VAL A 44 17.34 8.51 16.61
C VAL A 44 18.33 9.16 17.55
N HIS A 45 17.82 9.89 18.54
CA HIS A 45 18.58 10.75 19.43
C HIS A 45 19.62 9.97 20.24
N GLY A 46 19.23 8.84 20.82
CA GLY A 46 20.14 8.00 21.60
C GLY A 46 21.29 7.38 20.81
N GLU A 47 21.13 7.23 19.48
CA GLU A 47 22.19 6.74 18.59
C GLU A 47 22.86 7.88 17.78
N LYS A 48 22.42 9.13 17.95
CA LYS A 48 22.94 10.34 17.29
C LYS A 48 23.08 10.19 15.77
N ARG A 49 22.12 9.52 15.12
CA ARG A 49 22.16 9.26 13.68
C ARG A 49 20.78 9.06 13.07
N ASN A 50 20.72 9.19 11.75
CA ASN A 50 19.52 8.86 10.97
C ASN A 50 19.41 7.35 10.73
N PHE A 51 18.17 6.87 10.79
CA PHE A 51 17.71 5.59 10.32
C PHE A 51 16.75 5.79 9.15
N PHE A 52 16.40 4.73 8.47
CA PHE A 52 15.61 4.75 7.27
C PHE A 52 14.30 3.99 7.49
N LEU A 53 13.19 4.65 7.18
CA LEU A 53 11.86 4.09 7.25
C LEU A 53 11.33 3.90 5.82
N LEU A 54 11.45 2.69 5.28
CA LEU A 54 10.76 2.30 4.05
C LEU A 54 9.29 2.05 4.38
N THR A 55 8.40 2.68 3.67
CA THR A 55 6.95 2.49 3.80
C THR A 55 6.34 2.15 2.46
N ILE A 56 5.41 1.20 2.45
CA ILE A 56 4.63 0.81 1.27
C ILE A 56 3.15 0.98 1.60
N ILE A 57 2.47 1.85 0.85
CA ILE A 57 1.06 2.21 1.04
C ILE A 57 0.21 1.74 -0.13
N ASP A 58 -0.94 1.14 0.17
CA ASP A 58 -1.99 0.91 -0.81
C ASP A 58 -2.75 2.20 -1.12
N VAL A 59 -2.81 2.56 -2.39
CA VAL A 59 -3.40 3.84 -2.81
C VAL A 59 -4.92 3.87 -2.64
N PHE A 60 -5.63 2.76 -2.82
CA PHE A 60 -7.08 2.71 -2.69
C PHE A 60 -7.54 2.92 -1.24
N SER A 61 -7.01 2.13 -0.33
CA SER A 61 -7.43 2.12 1.07
C SER A 61 -6.64 3.05 1.98
N ARG A 62 -5.47 3.54 1.52
CA ARG A 62 -4.46 4.24 2.35
C ARG A 62 -3.79 3.35 3.40
N LYS A 63 -3.98 2.05 3.33
CA LYS A 63 -3.39 1.09 4.26
C LYS A 63 -1.88 0.98 4.05
N ILE A 64 -1.13 1.04 5.13
CA ILE A 64 0.28 0.67 5.10
C ILE A 64 0.35 -0.86 5.07
N VAL A 65 0.79 -1.39 3.94
CA VAL A 65 0.84 -2.84 3.69
C VAL A 65 2.14 -3.47 4.13
N ASP A 66 3.23 -2.69 4.15
CA ASP A 66 4.51 -3.09 4.74
C ASP A 66 5.33 -1.88 5.17
N GLN A 67 6.18 -2.07 6.19
CA GLN A 67 7.06 -1.05 6.71
C GLN A 67 8.35 -1.68 7.25
N ILE A 68 9.49 -1.08 6.93
CA ILE A 68 10.82 -1.48 7.41
C ILE A 68 11.52 -0.29 8.02
N PHE A 69 12.03 -0.44 9.26
CA PHE A 69 12.86 0.55 9.91
C PHE A 69 14.22 -0.04 10.26
N GLN A 70 15.31 0.54 9.69
CA GLN A 70 16.67 0.04 9.92
C GLN A 70 17.76 1.07 9.53
N LYS A 71 19.03 0.73 9.84
CA LYS A 71 20.20 1.61 9.62
C LYS A 71 20.49 1.94 8.16
N SER A 72 20.04 1.10 7.22
CA SER A 72 20.16 1.32 5.79
C SER A 72 19.10 0.48 5.07
N ILE A 73 18.58 0.97 3.96
CA ILE A 73 17.67 0.22 3.09
C ILE A 73 18.41 -0.07 1.79
N LYS A 74 18.62 -1.35 1.53
CA LYS A 74 19.27 -1.86 0.32
C LYS A 74 18.23 -2.51 -0.60
N GLN A 75 18.62 -2.80 -1.84
CA GLN A 75 17.76 -3.50 -2.80
C GLN A 75 17.18 -4.83 -2.26
N ILE A 76 17.94 -5.56 -1.44
CA ILE A 76 17.46 -6.82 -0.85
C ILE A 76 16.33 -6.60 0.15
N ASP A 77 16.35 -5.50 0.88
CA ASP A 77 15.30 -5.15 1.83
C ASP A 77 13.99 -4.82 1.11
N VAL A 78 14.10 -4.10 -0.03
CA VAL A 78 12.97 -3.82 -0.93
C VAL A 78 12.39 -5.12 -1.51
N ILE A 79 13.24 -6.04 -1.98
CA ILE A 79 12.80 -7.35 -2.48
C ILE A 79 12.11 -8.14 -1.38
N ASN A 80 12.65 -8.16 -0.16
CA ASN A 80 12.05 -8.86 0.97
C ASN A 80 10.70 -8.26 1.39
N ALA A 81 10.54 -6.93 1.31
CA ALA A 81 9.25 -6.28 1.49
C ALA A 81 8.23 -6.78 0.46
N PHE A 82 8.59 -6.78 -0.82
CA PHE A 82 7.70 -7.29 -1.87
C PHE A 82 7.42 -8.78 -1.75
N ARG A 83 8.37 -9.60 -1.28
CA ARG A 83 8.13 -11.02 -0.99
C ARG A 83 7.07 -11.20 0.10
N ARG A 84 7.15 -10.43 1.20
CA ARG A 84 6.13 -10.48 2.26
C ARG A 84 4.75 -10.08 1.72
N ILE A 85 4.68 -8.98 0.98
CA ILE A 85 3.43 -8.51 0.37
C ILE A 85 2.88 -9.56 -0.61
N ASN A 86 3.74 -10.13 -1.46
CA ASN A 86 3.35 -11.14 -2.44
C ASN A 86 2.80 -12.42 -1.77
N ASN A 87 3.41 -12.85 -0.68
CA ASN A 87 2.98 -14.03 0.07
C ASN A 87 1.61 -13.84 0.74
N VAL A 88 1.27 -12.61 1.14
CA VAL A 88 0.02 -12.32 1.86
C VAL A 88 -1.11 -11.92 0.92
N TYR A 89 -0.82 -11.10 -0.08
CA TYR A 89 -1.84 -10.46 -0.92
C TYR A 89 -1.75 -10.83 -2.41
N GLY A 90 -0.58 -11.33 -2.87
CA GLY A 90 -0.25 -11.39 -4.28
C GLY A 90 0.10 -10.02 -4.86
N ILE A 91 1.04 -9.97 -5.82
CA ILE A 91 1.40 -8.71 -6.51
C ILE A 91 1.30 -8.80 -8.03
N LYS A 92 0.75 -9.87 -8.56
CA LYS A 92 0.53 -10.01 -10.01
C LYS A 92 -0.41 -8.92 -10.51
N GLY A 93 0.04 -8.18 -11.52
CA GLY A 93 -0.73 -7.06 -12.11
C GLY A 93 -0.70 -5.75 -11.32
N VAL A 94 -0.19 -5.76 -10.08
CA VAL A 94 -0.07 -4.56 -9.25
C VAL A 94 0.88 -3.54 -9.88
N THR A 95 0.50 -2.27 -9.89
CA THR A 95 1.37 -1.18 -10.29
C THR A 95 2.06 -0.57 -9.06
N ILE A 96 3.38 -0.56 -9.08
CA ILE A 96 4.24 -0.11 -7.99
C ILE A 96 4.89 1.21 -8.41
N ARG A 97 4.55 2.31 -7.72
CA ARG A 97 5.10 3.64 -7.96
C ARG A 97 6.14 4.00 -6.89
N ASN A 98 7.31 4.40 -7.33
CA ASN A 98 8.41 4.85 -6.48
C ASN A 98 9.24 5.94 -7.16
N ASP A 99 10.09 6.59 -6.38
CA ASP A 99 11.07 7.54 -6.89
C ASP A 99 12.26 6.83 -7.61
N ASN A 100 13.26 7.61 -8.01
CA ASN A 100 14.46 7.11 -8.68
C ASN A 100 15.59 6.71 -7.70
N GLY A 101 15.28 6.40 -6.45
CA GLY A 101 16.26 5.94 -5.46
C GLY A 101 17.03 4.70 -5.94
N SER A 102 18.33 4.65 -5.65
CA SER A 102 19.23 3.58 -6.14
C SER A 102 18.74 2.17 -5.76
N GLN A 103 18.14 2.02 -4.59
CA GLN A 103 17.57 0.77 -4.07
C GLN A 103 16.35 0.28 -4.89
N PHE A 104 15.61 1.19 -5.52
CA PHE A 104 14.42 0.88 -6.32
C PHE A 104 14.74 0.62 -7.80
N ILE A 105 15.74 1.33 -8.34
CA ILE A 105 16.16 1.17 -9.75
C ILE A 105 17.08 -0.04 -9.98
N ALA A 106 17.49 -0.72 -8.92
CA ALA A 106 18.38 -1.85 -8.96
C ALA A 106 17.85 -3.00 -9.85
N ASN A 107 18.72 -3.61 -10.63
CA ASN A 107 18.33 -4.66 -11.58
C ASN A 107 17.65 -5.85 -10.90
N ASN A 108 18.11 -6.24 -9.70
CA ASN A 108 17.53 -7.35 -8.95
C ASN A 108 16.08 -7.06 -8.52
N VAL A 109 15.76 -5.81 -8.15
CA VAL A 109 14.37 -5.40 -7.83
C VAL A 109 13.50 -5.47 -9.08
N LYS A 110 13.98 -4.91 -10.20
CA LYS A 110 13.26 -4.98 -11.48
C LYS A 110 13.03 -6.42 -11.94
N GLN A 111 14.05 -7.28 -11.78
CA GLN A 111 13.95 -8.70 -12.14
C GLN A 111 12.91 -9.40 -11.26
N TYR A 112 12.94 -9.18 -9.94
CA TYR A 112 11.96 -9.75 -9.02
C TYR A 112 10.53 -9.34 -9.38
N LEU A 113 10.28 -8.04 -9.59
CA LEU A 113 8.95 -7.55 -9.95
C LEU A 113 8.47 -8.08 -11.30
N ARG A 114 9.37 -8.20 -12.28
CA ARG A 114 9.05 -8.81 -13.57
C ARG A 114 8.66 -10.28 -13.43
N THR A 115 9.40 -11.05 -12.62
CA THR A 115 9.08 -12.46 -12.35
C THR A 115 7.76 -12.62 -11.60
N ALA A 116 7.42 -11.67 -10.73
CA ALA A 116 6.15 -11.63 -10.01
C ALA A 116 5.00 -11.03 -10.83
N GLU A 117 5.24 -10.72 -12.11
CA GLU A 117 4.27 -10.10 -13.03
C GLU A 117 3.69 -8.77 -12.50
N ALA A 118 4.46 -8.01 -11.72
CA ALA A 118 4.11 -6.68 -11.23
C ALA A 118 4.68 -5.60 -12.15
N ASN A 119 3.98 -4.47 -12.24
CA ASN A 119 4.41 -3.31 -13.02
C ASN A 119 5.15 -2.33 -12.13
N GLN A 120 6.30 -1.79 -12.57
CA GLN A 120 7.01 -0.73 -11.87
C GLN A 120 7.00 0.55 -12.70
N GLU A 121 6.63 1.67 -12.09
CA GLU A 121 6.72 3.00 -12.68
C GLU A 121 7.50 3.94 -11.76
N PHE A 122 8.21 4.88 -12.37
CA PHE A 122 9.07 5.83 -11.68
C PHE A 122 8.51 7.24 -11.80
N THR A 123 8.51 7.98 -10.68
CA THR A 123 8.16 9.40 -10.69
C THR A 123 9.21 10.19 -11.47
N HIS A 124 8.79 11.31 -12.05
CA HIS A 124 9.71 12.25 -12.65
C HIS A 124 10.54 12.95 -11.57
N ILE A 125 11.71 13.44 -11.96
CA ILE A 125 12.59 14.17 -11.04
C ILE A 125 11.88 15.46 -10.61
N ALA A 126 11.92 15.77 -9.32
CA ALA A 126 11.33 16.97 -8.72
C ALA A 126 9.81 17.13 -8.95
N THR A 127 9.07 16.02 -8.98
CA THR A 127 7.61 16.00 -9.15
C THR A 127 6.94 15.29 -7.96
N PRO A 128 6.91 15.93 -6.76
CA PRO A 128 6.38 15.30 -5.55
C PRO A 128 4.89 14.91 -5.69
N GLU A 129 4.11 15.65 -6.46
CA GLU A 129 2.68 15.35 -6.65
C GLU A 129 2.41 13.94 -7.20
N GLU A 130 3.39 13.36 -7.89
CA GLU A 130 3.28 12.01 -8.44
C GLU A 130 3.34 10.92 -7.36
N ASN A 131 3.89 11.24 -6.16
CA ASN A 131 3.95 10.32 -5.02
C ASN A 131 3.18 10.83 -3.79
N SER A 132 2.19 11.69 -4.03
CA SER A 132 1.45 12.43 -3.00
C SER A 132 0.82 11.57 -1.90
N TYR A 133 0.48 10.31 -2.17
CA TYR A 133 -0.12 9.42 -1.18
C TYR A 133 0.86 9.01 -0.09
N ILE A 134 2.09 8.64 -0.46
CA ILE A 134 3.11 8.27 0.52
C ILE A 134 3.67 9.52 1.22
N GLU A 135 3.76 10.66 0.51
CA GLU A 135 4.17 11.93 1.11
C GLU A 135 3.16 12.42 2.16
N ALA A 136 1.86 12.25 1.89
CA ALA A 136 0.82 12.55 2.87
C ALA A 136 0.98 11.69 4.14
N PHE A 137 1.27 10.39 4.01
CA PHE A 137 1.58 9.54 5.16
C PHE A 137 2.86 9.99 5.87
N HIS A 138 3.92 10.30 5.13
CA HIS A 138 5.18 10.79 5.71
C HIS A 138 5.01 12.11 6.47
N SER A 139 4.13 12.99 6.01
CA SER A 139 3.77 14.22 6.73
C SER A 139 2.98 13.93 8.01
N ILE A 140 2.12 12.91 8.00
CA ILE A 140 1.37 12.48 9.17
C ILE A 140 2.31 11.92 10.24
N ILE A 141 3.14 10.94 9.90
CA ILE A 141 4.06 10.30 10.86
C ILE A 141 5.12 11.29 11.37
N GLN A 142 5.54 12.25 10.53
CA GLN A 142 6.43 13.33 10.96
C GLN A 142 5.79 14.10 12.12
N ARG A 143 4.61 14.67 11.89
CA ARG A 143 3.91 15.53 12.85
C ARG A 143 3.41 14.77 14.08
N GLU A 144 2.98 13.51 13.92
CA GLU A 144 2.33 12.76 14.98
C GLU A 144 3.30 11.94 15.84
N VAL A 145 4.48 11.61 15.29
CA VAL A 145 5.48 10.77 15.96
C VAL A 145 6.83 11.46 16.00
N ILE A 146 7.45 11.70 14.84
CA ILE A 146 8.87 12.06 14.77
C ILE A 146 9.16 13.41 15.44
N ASP A 147 8.26 14.40 15.26
CA ASP A 147 8.40 15.73 15.90
C ASP A 147 8.00 15.75 17.38
N ARG A 148 7.46 14.64 17.91
CA ARG A 148 6.96 14.58 19.30
C ARG A 148 7.79 13.70 20.23
N TYR A 149 8.65 12.85 19.68
CA TYR A 149 9.42 11.88 20.45
C TYR A 149 10.92 12.02 20.20
N GLU A 150 11.68 12.07 21.29
CA GLU A 150 13.12 11.90 21.27
C GLU A 150 13.44 10.42 21.50
N PHE A 151 13.67 9.69 20.42
CA PHE A 151 13.93 8.25 20.50
C PHE A 151 15.23 7.96 21.24
N SER A 152 15.13 7.19 22.31
CA SER A 152 16.26 6.79 23.15
C SER A 152 17.21 5.78 22.47
N GLY A 153 16.70 5.06 21.44
CA GLY A 153 17.49 4.10 20.66
C GLY A 153 16.67 3.47 19.54
N TYR A 154 17.33 2.57 18.80
CA TYR A 154 16.74 1.89 17.64
C TYR A 154 15.45 1.13 17.99
N PHE A 155 15.45 0.37 19.09
CA PHE A 155 14.30 -0.46 19.45
C PHE A 155 13.10 0.38 19.89
N ASP A 156 13.34 1.45 20.62
CA ASP A 156 12.32 2.42 21.02
C ASP A 156 11.67 3.06 19.80
N ALA A 157 12.47 3.61 18.87
CA ALA A 157 11.98 4.16 17.62
C ALA A 157 11.19 3.13 16.81
N LYS A 158 11.70 1.91 16.68
CA LYS A 158 11.05 0.84 15.92
C LYS A 158 9.68 0.47 16.50
N GLN A 159 9.58 0.31 17.81
CA GLN A 159 8.32 -0.02 18.48
C GLN A 159 7.30 1.11 18.35
N THR A 160 7.73 2.36 18.55
CA THR A 160 6.85 3.54 18.43
C THR A 160 6.31 3.70 17.00
N LEU A 161 7.17 3.56 15.98
CA LEU A 161 6.77 3.64 14.57
C LEU A 161 5.81 2.50 14.20
N LEU A 162 6.06 1.28 14.68
CA LEU A 162 5.17 0.14 14.45
C LEU A 162 3.82 0.34 15.12
N ALA A 163 3.80 0.77 16.37
CA ALA A 163 2.56 1.05 17.10
C ALA A 163 1.73 2.14 16.40
N HIS A 164 2.38 3.21 15.92
CA HIS A 164 1.70 4.23 15.12
C HIS A 164 1.13 3.66 13.82
N THR A 165 1.85 2.81 13.11
CA THR A 165 1.36 2.19 11.86
C THR A 165 0.14 1.30 12.11
N ILE A 166 0.14 0.53 13.20
CA ILE A 166 -1.03 -0.26 13.61
C ILE A 166 -2.22 0.66 13.91
N TRP A 167 -2.00 1.69 14.73
CA TRP A 167 -3.02 2.69 15.04
C TRP A 167 -3.53 3.41 13.78
N TYR A 168 -2.64 3.83 12.89
CA TYR A 168 -2.98 4.46 11.61
C TYR A 168 -3.90 3.58 10.77
N ASN A 169 -3.59 2.30 10.64
CA ASN A 169 -4.40 1.36 9.85
C ASN A 169 -5.74 1.03 10.51
N THR A 170 -5.80 0.97 11.84
CA THR A 170 -6.97 0.43 12.58
C THR A 170 -7.88 1.50 13.21
N ARG A 171 -7.32 2.67 13.53
CA ARG A 171 -8.03 3.69 14.34
C ARG A 171 -8.11 5.05 13.67
N ARG A 172 -7.15 5.40 12.81
CA ARG A 172 -7.11 6.71 12.19
C ARG A 172 -8.22 6.86 11.15
N TYR A 173 -9.14 7.79 11.40
CA TYR A 173 -10.17 8.19 10.42
C TYR A 173 -9.56 9.08 9.33
N HIS A 174 -9.76 8.70 8.07
CA HIS A 174 -9.31 9.45 6.89
C HIS A 174 -10.49 10.13 6.20
N LYS A 175 -10.49 11.48 6.19
CA LYS A 175 -11.56 12.27 5.55
C LYS A 175 -11.79 11.89 4.08
N ALA A 176 -10.71 11.62 3.32
CA ALA A 176 -10.80 11.31 1.89
C ALA A 176 -11.50 9.98 1.59
N ILE A 177 -11.40 8.98 2.47
CA ILE A 177 -12.04 7.67 2.34
C ILE A 177 -13.20 7.47 3.31
N LYS A 178 -13.43 8.45 4.22
CA LYS A 178 -14.52 8.50 5.24
C LYS A 178 -14.55 7.31 6.18
N MET A 179 -13.41 6.69 6.43
CA MET A 179 -13.23 5.55 7.33
C MET A 179 -11.76 5.31 7.65
N THR A 180 -11.43 4.27 8.41
CA THR A 180 -10.05 3.84 8.61
C THR A 180 -9.52 3.07 7.38
N PRO A 181 -8.18 2.99 7.19
CA PRO A 181 -7.60 2.20 6.09
C PRO A 181 -8.04 0.73 6.09
N ASN A 182 -8.10 0.09 7.25
CA ASN A 182 -8.53 -1.30 7.36
C ASN A 182 -10.02 -1.49 7.04
N GLU A 183 -10.90 -0.58 7.46
CA GLU A 183 -12.32 -0.63 7.10
C GLU A 183 -12.50 -0.52 5.58
N LYS A 184 -11.79 0.43 4.94
CA LYS A 184 -11.83 0.61 3.49
C LYS A 184 -11.36 -0.62 2.74
N TRP A 185 -10.27 -1.23 3.21
CA TRP A 185 -9.73 -2.46 2.66
C TRP A 185 -10.72 -3.62 2.77
N ASN A 186 -11.25 -3.85 3.97
CA ASN A 186 -12.15 -4.97 4.26
C ASN A 186 -13.51 -4.84 3.55
N GLN A 187 -14.04 -3.62 3.45
CA GLN A 187 -15.27 -3.35 2.72
C GLN A 187 -15.20 -3.84 1.27
N HIS A 188 -14.07 -3.58 0.57
CA HIS A 188 -13.90 -4.02 -0.80
C HIS A 188 -13.81 -5.54 -0.92
N ILE A 189 -13.05 -6.20 -0.04
CA ILE A 189 -12.92 -7.66 -0.03
C ILE A 189 -14.29 -8.31 0.17
N HIS A 190 -15.09 -7.78 1.08
CA HIS A 190 -16.44 -8.29 1.35
C HIS A 190 -17.35 -8.19 0.10
N ILE A 191 -17.39 -7.03 -0.56
CA ILE A 191 -18.16 -6.82 -1.79
C ILE A 191 -17.72 -7.78 -2.89
N THR A 192 -16.40 -8.00 -3.03
CA THR A 192 -15.85 -8.90 -4.06
C THR A 192 -16.22 -10.35 -3.80
N ASN A 193 -16.16 -10.80 -2.55
CA ASN A 193 -16.56 -12.15 -2.18
C ASN A 193 -18.05 -12.38 -2.39
N GLN A 194 -18.92 -11.42 -2.03
CA GLN A 194 -20.35 -11.52 -2.30
C GLN A 194 -20.65 -11.67 -3.79
N LYS A 195 -20.05 -10.82 -4.65
CA LYS A 195 -20.25 -10.92 -6.11
C LYS A 195 -19.79 -12.28 -6.66
N ARG A 196 -18.68 -12.83 -6.14
CA ARG A 196 -18.20 -14.15 -6.55
C ARG A 196 -19.14 -15.26 -6.12
N ASP A 197 -19.67 -15.19 -4.91
CA ASP A 197 -20.64 -16.17 -4.40
C ASP A 197 -21.95 -16.11 -5.20
N GLU A 198 -22.44 -14.93 -5.54
CA GLU A 198 -23.60 -14.73 -6.42
C GLU A 198 -23.36 -15.33 -7.83
N GLN A 199 -22.18 -15.10 -8.43
CA GLN A 199 -21.81 -15.67 -9.73
C GLN A 199 -21.70 -17.20 -9.69
N ASN A 200 -21.16 -17.76 -8.62
CA ASN A 200 -21.09 -19.20 -8.44
C ASN A 200 -22.49 -19.84 -8.27
N LEU A 201 -23.40 -19.16 -7.58
CA LEU A 201 -24.79 -19.59 -7.46
C LEU A 201 -25.50 -19.62 -8.83
N VAL A 202 -25.34 -18.55 -9.63
CA VAL A 202 -25.89 -18.48 -11.00
C VAL A 202 -25.34 -19.58 -11.90
N LYS A 203 -24.01 -19.87 -11.83
CA LYS A 203 -23.38 -20.95 -12.60
C LYS A 203 -23.94 -22.32 -12.21
N LYS A 204 -24.10 -22.60 -10.93
CA LYS A 204 -24.69 -23.87 -10.45
C LYS A 204 -26.11 -24.06 -10.94
N GLN A 205 -26.92 -23.00 -11.02
CA GLN A 205 -28.27 -23.08 -11.58
C GLN A 205 -28.28 -23.45 -13.06
N HIS A 206 -27.34 -22.92 -13.86
CA HIS A 206 -27.21 -23.27 -15.28
C HIS A 206 -26.74 -24.71 -15.50
N GLU A 207 -25.94 -25.25 -14.58
CA GLU A 207 -25.38 -26.61 -14.67
C GLU A 207 -26.37 -27.67 -14.19
N THR A 208 -27.25 -27.37 -13.23
CA THR A 208 -28.16 -28.36 -12.62
C THR A 208 -29.50 -28.48 -13.32
N GLY A 209 -29.82 -27.61 -14.28
CA GLY A 209 -30.98 -27.74 -15.23
C GLY A 209 -32.35 -28.00 -14.60
N GLY A 210 -32.53 -27.71 -13.31
CA GLY A 210 -33.71 -28.16 -12.58
C GLY A 210 -34.23 -27.18 -11.54
N ASP A 211 -35.51 -27.17 -11.45
CA ASP A 211 -36.43 -26.54 -10.50
C ASP A 211 -35.93 -26.41 -9.06
N SER A 212 -35.26 -25.31 -8.72
CA SER A 212 -35.07 -24.96 -7.32
C SER A 212 -35.10 -23.46 -7.06
N ASN A 213 -36.18 -22.83 -7.46
CA ASN A 213 -36.46 -21.43 -7.14
C ASN A 213 -36.53 -21.19 -5.61
N GLN A 214 -36.89 -22.21 -4.81
CA GLN A 214 -36.92 -22.16 -3.36
C GLN A 214 -35.54 -22.14 -2.74
N ASP A 215 -34.59 -22.95 -3.17
CA ASP A 215 -33.23 -22.97 -2.66
C ASP A 215 -32.47 -21.68 -3.00
N TYR A 216 -32.75 -21.10 -4.16
CA TYR A 216 -32.17 -19.81 -4.56
C TYR A 216 -32.70 -18.68 -3.67
N GLN A 217 -34.00 -18.63 -3.41
CA GLN A 217 -34.58 -17.61 -2.52
C GLN A 217 -34.04 -17.74 -1.09
N TYR A 218 -33.89 -18.96 -0.58
CA TYR A 218 -33.33 -19.23 0.74
C TYR A 218 -31.87 -18.80 0.84
N LEU A 219 -31.03 -19.11 -0.16
CA LEU A 219 -29.61 -18.72 -0.20
C LEU A 219 -29.43 -17.19 -0.35
N ARG A 220 -30.29 -16.56 -1.16
CA ARG A 220 -30.28 -15.11 -1.35
C ARG A 220 -30.72 -14.37 -0.07
N GLN A 221 -31.67 -14.91 0.65
CA GLN A 221 -32.13 -14.38 1.93
C GLN A 221 -31.03 -14.48 3.00
N ASN A 222 -30.36 -15.61 3.11
CA ASN A 222 -29.21 -15.81 4.01
C ASN A 222 -28.02 -14.91 3.69
N LEU A 223 -27.73 -14.65 2.41
CA LEU A 223 -26.70 -13.70 1.98
C LEU A 223 -27.05 -12.27 2.41
N ASN A 224 -28.31 -11.85 2.23
CA ASN A 224 -28.79 -10.53 2.64
C ASN A 224 -28.78 -10.35 4.17
N GLU A 225 -29.14 -11.38 4.95
CA GLU A 225 -29.07 -11.36 6.41
C GLU A 225 -27.63 -11.26 6.94
N LYS A 226 -26.69 -12.00 6.35
CA LYS A 226 -25.26 -11.88 6.69
C LYS A 226 -24.72 -10.49 6.38
N THR A 227 -25.17 -9.89 5.28
CA THR A 227 -24.78 -8.52 4.90
C THR A 227 -25.35 -7.49 5.86
N SER A 228 -26.62 -7.61 6.23
CA SER A 228 -27.29 -6.73 7.20
C SER A 228 -26.63 -6.79 8.59
N ASN A 229 -26.31 -7.99 9.07
CA ASN A 229 -25.62 -8.20 10.35
C ASN A 229 -24.20 -7.62 10.34
N TYR A 230 -23.47 -7.65 9.22
CA TYR A 230 -22.15 -7.05 9.11
C TYR A 230 -22.22 -5.52 9.24
N TYR A 231 -23.15 -4.86 8.57
CA TYR A 231 -23.34 -3.41 8.67
C TYR A 231 -23.86 -2.98 10.06
N THR A 232 -24.70 -3.77 10.69
CA THR A 232 -25.18 -3.51 12.05
C THR A 232 -24.03 -3.62 13.07
N THR A 233 -23.14 -4.61 12.92
CA THR A 233 -21.97 -4.79 13.80
C THR A 233 -20.95 -3.65 13.63
N ILE A 234 -20.76 -3.12 12.41
CA ILE A 234 -19.90 -1.96 12.19
C ILE A 234 -20.50 -0.70 12.82
N SER A 235 -21.81 -0.47 12.67
CA SER A 235 -22.47 0.72 13.22
C SER A 235 -22.49 0.73 14.75
N THR A 236 -22.61 -0.42 15.40
CA THR A 236 -22.58 -0.54 16.88
C THR A 236 -21.17 -0.39 17.47
N ASN A 237 -20.11 -0.70 16.71
CA ASN A 237 -18.74 -0.51 17.16
C ASN A 237 -18.21 0.92 16.95
N VAL A 238 -18.90 1.75 16.19
CA VAL A 238 -18.56 3.18 15.97
C VAL A 238 -19.19 4.08 17.04
N SER A 239 -20.18 3.57 17.80
CA SER A 239 -20.93 4.33 18.82
C SER A 239 -20.45 4.07 20.25
N LYS A 240 -19.31 3.42 20.43
CA LYS A 240 -18.57 3.26 21.69
C LYS A 240 -17.15 3.78 21.50
#